data_3f4dac6fdf43df186234a374e292242c
#
_entry.id   3f4dac6fdf43df186234a374e292242c
#
_cell.length_a   1.000
_cell.length_b   1.000
_cell.length_c   1.000
_cell.angle_alpha   90.00
_cell.angle_beta   90.00
_cell.angle_gamma   90.00
#
_symmetry.space_group_name_H-M   'P 1'
#
loop_
_entity.id
_entity.type
_entity.pdbx_description
1 polymer ?
#
loop_
_entity_poly.entity_id
_entity_poly.type
_entity_poly.pdbx_seq_one_letter_code
_entity_poly.pdbx_strand_id
1 'polypeptide(L)'
;MSDHTNGSSGAPDQAYLIQLWSTQLNRPDLGPRDDFFDAGGSSMQVIEMLMTVSERFGREIDFAEFFKDPCVHRLSELLEAQA
;
A
#
# COMPACT_ATOMS: atom_id res chain seq x y z
N MET A 1 -7.16 18.21 -17.91
CA MET A 1 -6.50 17.92 -17.75
C MET A 1 -6.14 17.30 -17.05
N SER A 2 -6.20 17.16 -17.03
CA SER A 2 -5.58 16.67 -16.59
C SER A 2 -5.09 16.00 -16.12
N ASP A 3 -5.06 15.88 -16.17
CA ASP A 3 -4.31 15.36 -15.88
C ASP A 3 -3.90 14.62 -15.42
N HIS A 4 -3.98 14.53 -15.53
CA HIS A 4 -3.37 13.95 -15.26
C HIS A 4 -2.90 13.15 -14.93
N THR A 5 -3.02 13.14 -15.06
CA THR A 5 -2.46 12.53 -14.97
C THR A 5 -1.84 11.92 -14.71
N ASN A 6 -1.73 11.92 -14.76
CA ASN A 6 -1.00 11.38 -14.66
C ASN A 6 -0.55 10.53 -14.44
N GLY A 7 -0.69 11.08 -14.72
CA GLY A 7 0.08 10.07 -15.11
C GLY A 7 0.36 8.87 -14.44
N SER A 8 0.21 8.61 -13.69
CA SER A 8 0.62 7.46 -13.12
C SER A 8 0.22 6.25 -13.80
N SER A 9 0.03 6.25 -14.96
CA SER A 9 0.11 5.18 -15.88
C SER A 9 0.01 3.80 -15.28
N GLY A 10 -0.91 3.49 -14.47
CA GLY A 10 -1.15 2.18 -13.95
C GLY A 10 -0.36 1.80 -12.73
N ALA A 11 0.66 2.51 -12.36
CA ALA A 11 1.40 2.22 -11.15
C ALA A 11 0.63 2.74 -9.94
N PRO A 12 0.63 1.99 -8.83
CA PRO A 12 -0.02 2.46 -7.62
C PRO A 12 0.66 3.70 -7.08
N ASP A 13 -0.12 4.63 -6.62
CA ASP A 13 0.37 5.86 -6.03
C ASP A 13 0.76 5.60 -4.58
N GLN A 14 2.05 5.73 -4.27
CA GLN A 14 2.52 5.54 -2.91
C GLN A 14 1.84 6.51 -1.94
N ALA A 15 1.55 7.71 -2.39
CA ALA A 15 0.88 8.68 -1.53
C ALA A 15 -0.51 8.18 -1.12
N TYR A 16 -1.23 7.54 -2.04
CA TYR A 16 -2.52 6.96 -1.71
C TYR A 16 -2.37 5.84 -0.68
N LEU A 17 -1.38 4.97 -0.89
CA LEU A 17 -1.16 3.85 0.02
C LEU A 17 -0.76 4.32 1.41
N ILE A 18 0.08 5.34 1.48
CA ILE A 18 0.48 5.93 2.75
C ILE A 18 -0.74 6.53 3.44
N GLN A 19 -1.57 7.25 2.70
CA GLN A 19 -2.75 7.85 3.27
C GLN A 19 -3.72 6.81 3.80
N LEU A 20 -3.92 5.74 3.05
CA LEU A 20 -4.80 4.66 3.47
C LEU A 20 -4.31 4.05 4.80
N TRP A 21 -3.02 3.75 4.89
CA TRP A 21 -2.46 3.15 6.08
C TRP A 21 -2.44 4.13 7.24
N SER A 22 -2.08 5.38 6.97
CA SER A 22 -2.09 6.43 8.00
C SER A 22 -3.48 6.62 8.60
N THR A 23 -4.49 6.61 7.76
CA THR A 23 -5.86 6.76 8.22
C THR A 23 -6.27 5.59 9.10
N GLN A 24 -5.91 4.38 8.68
CA GLN A 24 -6.29 3.18 9.42
C GLN A 24 -5.62 3.14 10.78
N LEU A 25 -4.39 3.62 10.89
CA LEU A 25 -3.64 3.63 12.14
C LEU A 25 -3.77 4.94 12.90
N ASN A 26 -4.37 5.95 12.29
CA ASN A 26 -4.43 7.29 12.86
C ASN A 26 -3.03 7.83 13.14
N ARG A 27 -2.12 7.66 12.19
CA ARG A 27 -0.73 8.07 12.28
C ARG A 27 -0.37 8.93 11.07
N PRO A 28 -0.35 10.26 11.21
CA PRO A 28 -0.15 11.15 10.05
C PRO A 28 1.28 11.22 9.55
N ASP A 29 2.23 10.67 10.28
CA ASP A 29 3.65 10.84 9.97
C ASP A 29 4.30 9.59 9.37
N LEU A 30 3.51 8.69 8.78
CA LEU A 30 4.05 7.47 8.20
C LEU A 30 4.77 7.76 6.89
N GLY A 31 5.92 7.10 6.71
CA GLY A 31 6.67 7.17 5.48
C GLY A 31 6.57 5.87 4.71
N PRO A 32 7.05 5.87 3.46
CA PRO A 32 6.90 4.69 2.58
C PRO A 32 7.72 3.49 3.04
N ARG A 33 8.71 3.69 3.87
CA ARG A 33 9.54 2.58 4.34
C ARG A 33 9.29 2.21 5.79
N ASP A 34 8.30 2.82 6.43
CA ASP A 34 7.94 2.46 7.79
C ASP A 34 7.30 1.08 7.80
N ASP A 35 7.75 0.24 8.73
CA ASP A 35 7.19 -1.10 8.89
C ASP A 35 5.78 -0.98 9.45
N PHE A 36 4.83 -1.69 8.82
CA PHE A 36 3.43 -1.60 9.23
C PHE A 36 3.22 -2.03 10.66
N PHE A 37 3.94 -3.06 11.10
CA PHE A 37 3.79 -3.55 12.47
C PHE A 37 4.46 -2.60 13.47
N ASP A 38 5.62 -2.07 13.11
CA ASP A 38 6.28 -1.08 13.97
C ASP A 38 5.44 0.18 14.10
N ALA A 39 4.67 0.51 13.08
CA ALA A 39 3.80 1.68 13.12
C ALA A 39 2.53 1.43 13.93
N GLY A 40 2.34 0.23 14.44
CA GLY A 40 1.21 -0.07 15.30
C GLY A 40 0.13 -0.93 14.67
N GLY A 41 0.35 -1.43 13.47
CA GLY A 41 -0.63 -2.28 12.81
C GLY A 41 -0.65 -3.69 13.35
N SER A 42 -1.82 -4.27 13.42
CA SER A 42 -1.97 -5.68 13.74
C SER A 42 -2.02 -6.48 12.45
N SER A 43 -1.83 -7.81 12.57
CA SER A 43 -1.94 -8.68 11.40
C SER A 43 -3.29 -8.53 10.72
N MET A 44 -4.36 -8.44 11.51
CA MET A 44 -5.70 -8.30 10.96
C MET A 44 -5.83 -7.00 10.15
N GLN A 45 -5.29 -5.90 10.69
CA GLN A 45 -5.35 -4.63 9.99
C GLN A 45 -4.56 -4.68 8.68
N VAL A 46 -3.40 -5.33 8.70
CA VAL A 46 -2.59 -5.47 7.49
C VAL A 46 -3.36 -6.26 6.44
N ILE A 47 -3.97 -7.38 6.84
CA ILE A 47 -4.72 -8.21 5.91
C ILE A 47 -5.89 -7.43 5.32
N GLU A 48 -6.62 -6.70 6.14
CA GLU A 48 -7.74 -5.89 5.67
C GLU A 48 -7.27 -4.83 4.67
N MET A 49 -6.14 -4.20 4.97
CA MET A 49 -5.59 -3.19 4.08
C MET A 49 -5.18 -3.81 2.74
N LEU A 50 -4.53 -4.98 2.78
CA LEU A 50 -4.12 -5.65 1.55
C LEU A 50 -5.31 -6.05 0.70
N MET A 51 -6.40 -6.50 1.34
CA MET A 51 -7.61 -6.85 0.60
C MET A 51 -8.23 -5.62 -0.05
N THR A 52 -8.28 -4.51 0.67
CA THR A 52 -8.79 -3.26 0.14
C THR A 52 -7.99 -2.80 -1.07
N VAL A 53 -6.67 -2.85 -0.95
CA VAL A 53 -5.79 -2.42 -2.04
C VAL A 53 -5.92 -3.36 -3.23
N SER A 54 -5.98 -4.66 -2.98
CA SER A 54 -6.13 -5.64 -4.04
C SER A 54 -7.41 -5.39 -4.85
N GLU A 55 -8.50 -5.10 -4.16
CA GLU A 55 -9.76 -4.82 -4.83
C GLU A 55 -9.71 -3.51 -5.60
N ARG A 56 -9.11 -2.49 -4.98
CA ARG A 56 -9.08 -1.18 -5.60
C ARG A 56 -8.29 -1.18 -6.91
N PHE A 57 -7.19 -1.90 -6.95
CA PHE A 57 -6.35 -1.91 -8.14
C PHE A 57 -6.60 -3.12 -9.05
N GLY A 58 -7.48 -4.03 -8.64
CA GLY A 58 -7.79 -5.21 -9.42
C GLY A 58 -6.59 -6.14 -9.59
N ARG A 59 -5.76 -6.24 -8.57
CA ARG A 59 -4.52 -7.03 -8.63
C ARG A 59 -4.40 -7.87 -7.39
N GLU A 60 -3.87 -9.07 -7.57
CA GLU A 60 -3.60 -9.96 -6.44
C GLU A 60 -2.26 -9.59 -5.81
N ILE A 61 -2.21 -9.71 -4.50
CA ILE A 61 -0.99 -9.41 -3.75
C ILE A 61 -0.52 -10.71 -3.10
N ASP A 62 0.78 -11.02 -3.28
CA ASP A 62 1.38 -12.16 -2.60
C ASP A 62 1.65 -11.76 -1.16
N PHE A 63 0.79 -12.23 -0.25
CA PHE A 63 0.90 -11.86 1.16
C PHE A 63 2.23 -12.32 1.75
N ALA A 64 2.71 -13.50 1.36
CA ALA A 64 3.97 -14.00 1.89
C ALA A 64 5.13 -13.09 1.52
N GLU A 65 5.13 -12.62 0.28
CA GLU A 65 6.17 -11.70 -0.17
C GLU A 65 6.06 -10.36 0.56
N PHE A 66 4.83 -9.88 0.74
CA PHE A 66 4.65 -8.61 1.43
C PHE A 66 5.14 -8.70 2.88
N PHE A 67 4.86 -9.81 3.56
CA PHE A 67 5.24 -9.92 4.97
C PHE A 67 6.75 -10.01 5.19
N LYS A 68 7.53 -10.25 4.14
CA LYS A 68 8.98 -10.20 4.26
C LYS A 68 9.50 -8.79 4.48
N ASP A 69 8.75 -7.78 4.00
CA ASP A 69 9.14 -6.39 4.15
C ASP A 69 7.87 -5.53 4.12
N PRO A 70 7.09 -5.54 5.23
CA PRO A 70 5.74 -4.95 5.24
C PRO A 70 5.77 -3.44 5.33
N CYS A 71 5.87 -2.78 4.18
CA CYS A 71 5.83 -1.33 4.10
C CYS A 71 5.19 -0.91 2.79
N VAL A 72 4.85 0.38 2.68
CA VAL A 72 4.18 0.90 1.49
C VAL A 72 5.07 0.74 0.25
N HIS A 73 6.37 0.99 0.40
CA HIS A 73 7.29 0.87 -0.73
C HIS A 73 7.23 -0.54 -1.33
N ARG A 74 7.29 -1.56 -0.47
CA ARG A 74 7.24 -2.95 -0.94
C ARG A 74 5.88 -3.27 -1.55
N LEU A 75 4.81 -2.75 -0.94
CA LEU A 75 3.46 -2.98 -1.45
C LEU A 75 3.33 -2.42 -2.87
N SER A 76 3.85 -1.22 -3.10
CA SER A 76 3.76 -0.64 -4.43
C SER A 76 4.56 -1.45 -5.44
N GLU A 77 5.72 -1.99 -5.04
CA GLU A 77 6.50 -2.85 -5.92
C GLU A 77 5.73 -4.11 -6.30
N LEU A 78 5.07 -4.73 -5.33
CA LEU A 78 4.31 -5.94 -5.61
C LEU A 78 3.13 -5.67 -6.53
N LEU A 79 2.49 -4.52 -6.38
CA LEU A 79 1.40 -4.15 -7.26
C LEU A 79 1.90 -3.86 -8.68
N GLU A 80 3.04 -3.19 -8.79
CA GLU A 80 3.61 -2.89 -10.11
C GLU A 80 4.04 -4.15 -10.84
N ALA A 81 4.51 -5.14 -10.12
CA ALA A 81 4.98 -6.37 -10.73
C ALA A 81 3.88 -7.13 -11.44
N GLN A 82 2.61 -6.81 -11.16
CA GLN A 82 1.49 -7.47 -11.78
C GLN A 82 0.86 -6.66 -12.91
N ALA A 83 1.44 -5.52 -13.18
CA ALA A 83 0.89 -4.61 -14.19
C ALA A 83 1.08 -5.14 -15.62
#